data_d097a330c3b5f329fe7209409bb37e87
#
_entry.id   d097a330c3b5f329fe7209409bb37e87
#
_cell.length_a   1.000
_cell.length_b   1.000
_cell.length_c   1.000
_cell.angle_alpha   90.00
_cell.angle_beta   90.00
_cell.angle_gamma   90.00
#
_symmetry.space_group_name_H-M   'P 1'
#
loop_
_entity.id
_entity.type
_entity.pdbx_description
1 polymer ?
#
loop_
_entity_poly.entity_id
_entity_poly.type
_entity_poly.pdbx_seq_one_letter_code
_entity_poly.pdbx_strand_id
1 'polypeptide(L)'
;HLEPRAAAPAQRLRTIETLAGAGVPTGALVAPIIPMITDCELETLIASAADAGAARAGYVLLRLPHAIKHLFRQWLTEHYPDRAAHVMSLINQMRGGADYDAAWGTRMTGTGTYATLIAKRFALACRRAGINGKRFDLDTTQFKAPPAPGDQIGFDFD
;
A
#
# COMPACT_ATOMS: atom_id res chain seq x y z
N HIS A 1 -17.91 6.61 2.27
CA HIS A 1 -16.88 5.55 2.12
C HIS A 1 -16.28 5.59 0.72
N LEU A 2 -14.93 5.62 0.63
CA LEU A 2 -14.20 5.58 -0.65
C LEU A 2 -14.28 4.20 -1.33
N GLU A 3 -14.38 3.13 -0.55
CA GLU A 3 -14.40 1.74 -1.03
C GLU A 3 -15.54 0.94 -0.38
N PRO A 4 -16.80 1.13 -0.81
CA PRO A 4 -17.96 0.51 -0.15
C PRO A 4 -18.01 -1.02 -0.25
N ARG A 5 -17.29 -1.61 -1.22
CA ARG A 5 -17.23 -3.07 -1.43
C ARG A 5 -15.97 -3.74 -0.85
N ALA A 6 -15.06 -2.95 -0.27
CA ALA A 6 -13.84 -3.51 0.30
C ALA A 6 -14.13 -4.29 1.59
N ALA A 7 -13.37 -5.35 1.81
CA ALA A 7 -13.44 -6.11 3.06
C ALA A 7 -13.13 -5.21 4.27
N ALA A 8 -13.87 -5.42 5.35
CA ALA A 8 -13.66 -4.67 6.60
C ALA A 8 -12.22 -4.88 7.14
N PRO A 9 -11.64 -3.90 7.85
CA PRO A 9 -10.29 -4.00 8.39
C PRO A 9 -10.04 -5.26 9.21
N ALA A 10 -10.97 -5.65 10.07
CA ALA A 10 -10.86 -6.88 10.87
C ALA A 10 -10.79 -8.14 9.99
N GLN A 11 -11.48 -8.17 8.85
CA GLN A 11 -11.41 -9.30 7.93
C GLN A 11 -10.06 -9.38 7.21
N ARG A 12 -9.48 -8.23 6.85
CA ARG A 12 -8.15 -8.15 6.24
C ARG A 12 -7.07 -8.63 7.21
N LEU A 13 -7.15 -8.26 8.50
CA LEU A 13 -6.24 -8.73 9.54
C LEU A 13 -6.36 -10.24 9.77
N ARG A 14 -7.59 -10.78 9.83
CA ARG A 14 -7.81 -12.23 9.91
C ARG A 14 -7.22 -12.99 8.72
N THR A 15 -7.26 -12.42 7.53
CA THR A 15 -6.63 -13.03 6.34
C THR A 15 -5.12 -13.10 6.52
N ILE A 16 -4.47 -12.05 7.02
CA ILE A 16 -3.03 -12.06 7.32
C ILE A 16 -2.73 -13.14 8.37
N GLU A 17 -3.48 -13.18 9.47
CA GLU A 17 -3.31 -14.14 10.56
C GLU A 17 -3.45 -15.60 10.07
N THR A 18 -4.47 -15.88 9.27
CA THR A 18 -4.71 -17.22 8.71
C THR A 18 -3.56 -17.65 7.81
N LEU A 19 -3.12 -16.80 6.91
CA LEU A 19 -2.03 -17.12 5.98
C LEU A 19 -0.69 -17.25 6.70
N ALA A 20 -0.38 -16.34 7.62
CA ALA A 20 0.84 -16.38 8.42
C ALA A 20 0.87 -17.65 9.31
N GLY A 21 -0.25 -17.99 9.94
CA GLY A 21 -0.40 -19.24 10.71
C GLY A 21 -0.22 -20.52 9.89
N ALA A 22 -0.52 -20.48 8.59
CA ALA A 22 -0.25 -21.56 7.64
C ALA A 22 1.18 -21.54 7.08
N GLY A 23 2.06 -20.68 7.59
CA GLY A 23 3.45 -20.56 7.12
C GLY A 23 3.62 -19.80 5.81
N VAL A 24 2.58 -19.16 5.29
CA VAL A 24 2.65 -18.36 4.06
C VAL A 24 3.22 -16.97 4.39
N PRO A 25 4.34 -16.54 3.79
CA PRO A 25 4.88 -15.21 4.01
C PRO A 25 3.90 -14.13 3.54
N THR A 26 3.45 -13.29 4.46
CA THR A 26 2.46 -12.25 4.20
C THR A 26 3.03 -10.86 4.43
N GLY A 27 2.44 -9.87 3.75
CA GLY A 27 2.76 -8.47 3.95
C GLY A 27 1.51 -7.59 3.86
N ALA A 28 1.58 -6.42 4.48
CA ALA A 28 0.54 -5.41 4.43
C ALA A 28 0.93 -4.22 3.55
N LEU A 29 0.04 -3.80 2.64
CA LEU A 29 0.20 -2.58 1.87
C LEU A 29 -0.75 -1.51 2.43
N VAL A 30 -0.20 -0.49 3.10
CA VAL A 30 -0.95 0.67 3.59
C VAL A 30 -1.12 1.66 2.43
N ALA A 31 -2.26 1.56 1.76
CA ALA A 31 -2.54 2.34 0.55
C ALA A 31 -4.04 2.58 0.37
N PRO A 32 -4.45 3.77 -0.07
CA PRO A 32 -3.60 4.96 -0.19
C PRO A 32 -3.39 5.68 1.14
N ILE A 33 -2.22 6.28 1.34
CA ILE A 33 -2.05 7.27 2.40
C ILE A 33 -2.50 8.63 1.86
N ILE A 34 -3.52 9.20 2.52
CA ILE A 34 -4.08 10.51 2.20
C ILE A 34 -3.68 11.47 3.32
N PRO A 35 -2.96 12.57 3.02
CA PRO A 35 -2.56 13.56 4.00
C PRO A 35 -3.74 14.06 4.83
N MET A 36 -3.56 14.19 6.14
CA MET A 36 -4.57 14.70 7.09
C MET A 36 -5.89 13.89 7.19
N ILE A 37 -5.98 12.74 6.51
CA ILE A 37 -7.16 11.86 6.51
C ILE A 37 -6.80 10.46 6.99
N THR A 38 -5.93 9.74 6.27
CA THR A 38 -5.58 8.36 6.64
C THR A 38 -4.14 8.20 7.17
N ASP A 39 -3.31 9.22 7.04
CA ASP A 39 -1.93 9.21 7.54
C ASP A 39 -1.82 9.14 9.07
N CYS A 40 -2.86 9.57 9.80
CA CYS A 40 -2.92 9.45 11.25
C CYS A 40 -3.01 8.00 11.76
N GLU A 41 -3.46 7.07 10.91
CA GLU A 41 -3.61 5.65 11.27
C GLU A 41 -2.38 4.80 10.92
N LEU A 42 -1.35 5.40 10.28
CA LEU A 42 -0.21 4.69 9.70
C LEU A 42 0.47 3.74 10.69
N GLU A 43 0.84 4.24 11.86
CA GLU A 43 1.55 3.47 12.88
C GLU A 43 0.70 2.33 13.44
N THR A 44 -0.58 2.62 13.70
CA THR A 44 -1.53 1.64 14.22
C THR A 44 -1.79 0.52 13.22
N LEU A 45 -1.95 0.85 11.94
CA LEU A 45 -2.13 -0.15 10.88
C LEU A 45 -0.91 -1.07 10.74
N ILE A 46 0.29 -0.52 10.82
CA ILE A 46 1.53 -1.31 10.75
C ILE A 46 1.65 -2.23 11.98
N ALA A 47 1.39 -1.72 13.18
CA ALA A 47 1.40 -2.53 14.39
C ALA A 47 0.37 -3.67 14.32
N SER A 48 -0.88 -3.37 13.98
CA SER A 48 -1.94 -4.36 13.84
C SER A 48 -1.63 -5.43 12.78
N ALA A 49 -1.00 -5.05 11.67
CA ALA A 49 -0.59 -6.01 10.65
C ALA A 49 0.54 -6.92 11.14
N ALA A 50 1.51 -6.38 11.87
CA ALA A 50 2.59 -7.15 12.49
C ALA A 50 2.06 -8.13 13.55
N ASP A 51 1.15 -7.68 14.42
CA ASP A 51 0.50 -8.51 15.44
C ASP A 51 -0.30 -9.66 14.80
N ALA A 52 -0.90 -9.43 13.62
CA ALA A 52 -1.56 -10.46 12.82
C ALA A 52 -0.58 -11.41 12.08
N GLY A 53 0.74 -11.19 12.20
CA GLY A 53 1.77 -12.06 11.61
C GLY A 53 2.33 -11.58 10.26
N ALA A 54 2.05 -10.36 9.83
CA ALA A 54 2.70 -9.81 8.65
C ALA A 54 4.23 -9.66 8.88
N ALA A 55 5.02 -10.24 8.00
CA ALA A 55 6.48 -10.12 8.03
C ALA A 55 6.97 -8.82 7.37
N ARG A 56 6.12 -8.17 6.57
CA ARG A 56 6.45 -7.00 5.75
C ARG A 56 5.32 -6.00 5.70
N ALA A 57 5.70 -4.75 5.47
CA ALA A 57 4.76 -3.70 5.08
C ALA A 57 5.32 -2.86 3.94
N GLY A 58 4.43 -2.28 3.17
CA GLY A 58 4.69 -1.24 2.18
C GLY A 58 3.66 -0.12 2.32
N TYR A 59 3.89 0.99 1.65
CA TYR A 59 2.91 2.07 1.56
C TYR A 59 2.89 2.71 0.18
N VAL A 60 1.76 3.32 -0.16
CA VAL A 60 1.63 4.15 -1.37
C VAL A 60 0.88 5.43 -1.00
N LEU A 61 1.48 6.58 -1.33
CA LEU A 61 0.79 7.86 -1.23
C LEU A 61 -0.30 7.97 -2.30
N LEU A 62 -1.38 8.67 -1.96
CA LEU A 62 -2.51 8.86 -2.88
C LEU A 62 -2.06 9.28 -4.27
N ARG A 63 -2.62 8.62 -5.27
CA ARG A 63 -2.40 8.88 -6.70
C ARG A 63 -3.71 9.30 -7.35
N LEU A 64 -3.68 10.38 -8.12
CA LEU A 64 -4.84 10.98 -8.76
C LEU A 64 -4.69 11.06 -10.28
N PRO A 65 -4.55 9.92 -10.99
CA PRO A 65 -4.42 9.94 -12.45
C PRO A 65 -5.74 10.34 -13.13
N HIS A 66 -5.62 11.04 -14.25
CA HIS A 66 -6.73 11.36 -15.16
C HIS A 66 -7.97 11.95 -14.47
N ALA A 67 -9.13 11.36 -14.70
CA ALA A 67 -10.42 11.83 -14.17
C ALA A 67 -10.55 11.68 -12.63
N ILE A 68 -9.78 10.78 -12.00
CA ILE A 68 -9.85 10.53 -10.56
C ILE A 68 -9.58 11.80 -9.75
N LYS A 69 -8.72 12.69 -10.23
CA LYS A 69 -8.42 13.97 -9.54
C LYS A 69 -9.67 14.85 -9.33
N HIS A 70 -10.56 14.90 -10.32
CA HIS A 70 -11.78 15.70 -10.22
C HIS A 70 -12.78 15.08 -9.24
N LEU A 71 -12.97 13.75 -9.33
CA LEU A 71 -13.82 13.00 -8.42
C LEU A 71 -13.33 13.09 -6.97
N PHE A 72 -12.02 12.97 -6.76
CA PHE A 72 -11.44 13.10 -5.43
C PHE A 72 -11.60 14.50 -4.85
N ARG A 73 -11.39 15.56 -5.64
CA ARG A 73 -11.62 16.94 -5.21
C ARG A 73 -13.08 17.17 -4.82
N GLN A 74 -14.02 16.69 -5.62
CA GLN A 74 -15.46 16.77 -5.30
C GLN A 74 -15.77 16.03 -4.02
N TRP A 75 -15.34 14.78 -3.88
CA TRP A 75 -15.52 13.98 -2.68
C TRP A 75 -14.92 14.66 -1.43
N LEU A 76 -13.73 15.22 -1.58
CA LEU A 76 -13.02 15.90 -0.49
C LEU A 76 -13.78 17.15 -0.03
N THR A 77 -14.31 17.93 -0.97
CA THR A 77 -15.14 19.11 -0.65
C THR A 77 -16.43 18.73 0.05
N GLU A 78 -17.04 17.61 -0.35
CA GLU A 78 -18.30 17.13 0.24
C GLU A 78 -18.10 16.57 1.67
N HIS A 79 -17.03 15.80 1.89
CA HIS A 79 -16.84 15.06 3.15
C HIS A 79 -15.89 15.74 4.14
N TYR A 80 -14.99 16.59 3.67
CA TYR A 80 -13.96 17.27 4.48
C TYR A 80 -13.77 18.73 4.04
N PRO A 81 -14.85 19.56 3.99
CA PRO A 81 -14.81 20.91 3.45
C PRO A 81 -13.72 21.77 4.10
N ASP A 82 -13.59 21.70 5.42
CA ASP A 82 -12.62 22.52 6.20
C ASP A 82 -11.15 22.13 5.94
N ARG A 83 -10.90 20.93 5.44
CA ARG A 83 -9.55 20.38 5.18
C ARG A 83 -9.21 20.30 3.71
N ALA A 84 -10.19 20.40 2.82
CA ALA A 84 -10.05 20.14 1.39
C ALA A 84 -8.89 20.88 0.75
N ALA A 85 -8.79 22.18 0.97
CA ALA A 85 -7.71 23.01 0.44
C ALA A 85 -6.34 22.60 0.97
N HIS A 86 -6.24 22.30 2.28
CA HIS A 86 -4.99 21.89 2.90
C HIS A 86 -4.51 20.52 2.42
N VAL A 87 -5.40 19.54 2.35
CA VAL A 87 -5.11 18.19 1.81
C VAL A 87 -4.59 18.29 0.39
N MET A 88 -5.26 19.06 -0.48
CA MET A 88 -4.81 19.24 -1.87
C MET A 88 -3.46 19.97 -1.96
N SER A 89 -3.22 20.95 -1.10
CA SER A 89 -1.92 21.63 -1.01
C SER A 89 -0.79 20.64 -0.66
N LEU A 90 -1.00 19.76 0.29
CA LEU A 90 -0.01 18.73 0.66
C LEU A 90 0.20 17.72 -0.48
N ILE A 91 -0.88 17.30 -1.16
CA ILE A 91 -0.76 16.42 -2.34
C ILE A 91 0.09 17.09 -3.41
N ASN A 92 -0.17 18.35 -3.74
CA ASN A 92 0.59 19.09 -4.75
C ASN A 92 2.07 19.23 -4.35
N GLN A 93 2.37 19.53 -3.08
CA GLN A 93 3.76 19.58 -2.59
C GLN A 93 4.49 18.25 -2.79
N MET A 94 3.81 17.13 -2.60
CA MET A 94 4.38 15.79 -2.80
C MET A 94 4.50 15.39 -4.28
N ARG A 95 3.92 16.15 -5.21
CA ARG A 95 3.83 15.85 -6.64
C ARG A 95 4.44 16.93 -7.52
N GLY A 96 5.39 17.71 -6.98
CA GLY A 96 6.09 18.74 -7.74
C GLY A 96 5.19 19.92 -8.16
N GLY A 97 4.15 20.23 -7.40
CA GLY A 97 3.21 21.31 -7.66
C GLY A 97 1.97 20.91 -8.47
N ALA A 98 1.82 19.63 -8.82
CA ALA A 98 0.69 19.10 -9.57
C ALA A 98 -0.19 18.16 -8.72
N ASP A 99 -1.40 17.85 -9.18
CA ASP A 99 -2.28 16.87 -8.51
C ASP A 99 -1.75 15.43 -8.66
N TYR A 100 -0.97 15.17 -9.71
CA TYR A 100 -0.45 13.85 -10.03
C TYR A 100 0.91 13.96 -10.75
N ASP A 101 1.81 13.06 -10.37
CA ASP A 101 3.08 12.82 -11.06
C ASP A 101 3.15 11.34 -11.45
N ALA A 102 3.40 11.09 -12.75
CA ALA A 102 3.51 9.74 -13.33
C ALA A 102 4.95 9.20 -13.31
N ALA A 103 5.93 10.02 -12.91
CA ALA A 103 7.35 9.68 -13.00
C ALA A 103 7.67 8.36 -12.27
N TRP A 104 8.44 7.52 -12.94
CA TRP A 104 8.91 6.28 -12.36
C TRP A 104 9.83 6.58 -11.16
N GLY A 105 9.65 5.85 -10.06
CA GLY A 105 10.41 6.06 -8.82
C GLY A 105 9.71 6.98 -7.82
N THR A 106 9.05 8.05 -8.24
CA THR A 106 8.38 9.01 -7.35
C THR A 106 6.87 8.86 -7.28
N ARG A 107 6.25 8.29 -8.31
CA ARG A 107 4.77 8.16 -8.40
C ARG A 107 4.11 7.46 -7.20
N MET A 108 4.82 6.56 -6.51
CA MET A 108 4.29 5.82 -5.35
C MET A 108 4.56 6.53 -4.03
N THR A 109 5.75 7.08 -3.87
CA THR A 109 6.25 7.61 -2.61
C THR A 109 6.22 9.14 -2.52
N GLY A 110 6.08 9.83 -3.67
CA GLY A 110 6.14 11.29 -3.73
C GLY A 110 7.52 11.86 -3.43
N THR A 111 7.59 13.19 -3.36
CA THR A 111 8.79 13.96 -3.06
C THR A 111 8.49 15.06 -2.04
N GLY A 112 9.51 15.79 -1.57
CA GLY A 112 9.34 16.93 -0.68
C GLY A 112 9.19 16.55 0.79
N THR A 113 8.99 17.59 1.61
CA THR A 113 9.08 17.49 3.09
C THR A 113 8.03 16.53 3.67
N TYR A 114 6.78 16.63 3.21
CA TYR A 114 5.70 15.79 3.75
C TYR A 114 5.86 14.31 3.35
N ALA A 115 6.26 14.03 2.11
CA ALA A 115 6.57 12.67 1.67
C ALA A 115 7.73 12.07 2.48
N THR A 116 8.76 12.87 2.75
CA THR A 116 9.89 12.47 3.59
C THR A 116 9.46 12.20 5.04
N LEU A 117 8.53 12.99 5.60
CA LEU A 117 7.96 12.76 6.92
C LEU A 117 7.23 11.42 6.97
N ILE A 118 6.36 11.13 6.01
CA ILE A 118 5.64 9.84 5.93
C ILE A 118 6.62 8.68 5.81
N ALA A 119 7.65 8.79 4.96
CA ALA A 119 8.68 7.76 4.82
C ALA A 119 9.42 7.47 6.14
N LYS A 120 9.76 8.52 6.90
CA LYS A 120 10.41 8.37 8.22
C LYS A 120 9.48 7.74 9.25
N ARG A 121 8.21 8.18 9.30
CA ARG A 121 7.18 7.60 10.19
C ARG A 121 6.99 6.12 9.89
N PHE A 122 6.83 5.78 8.60
CA PHE A 122 6.68 4.40 8.14
C PHE A 122 7.88 3.53 8.55
N ALA A 123 9.11 3.98 8.27
CA ALA A 123 10.32 3.24 8.62
C ALA A 123 10.46 3.03 10.14
N LEU A 124 10.10 4.04 10.94
CA LEU A 124 10.11 3.94 12.40
C LEU A 124 9.05 2.96 12.91
N ALA A 125 7.85 3.00 12.36
CA ALA A 125 6.77 2.08 12.71
C ALA A 125 7.14 0.62 12.38
N CYS A 126 7.70 0.36 11.21
CA CYS A 126 8.17 -0.98 10.83
C CYS A 126 9.28 -1.49 11.76
N ARG A 127 10.23 -0.62 12.13
CA ARG A 127 11.29 -0.99 13.11
C ARG A 127 10.71 -1.34 14.47
N ARG A 128 9.74 -0.54 14.98
CA ARG A 128 9.08 -0.79 16.28
C ARG A 128 8.29 -2.09 16.26
N ALA A 129 7.65 -2.39 15.14
CA ALA A 129 6.89 -3.62 14.93
C ALA A 129 7.76 -4.84 14.58
N GLY A 130 9.06 -4.69 14.39
CA GLY A 130 9.98 -5.79 14.08
C GLY A 130 9.84 -6.37 12.68
N ILE A 131 9.18 -5.65 11.75
CA ILE A 131 8.97 -6.09 10.37
C ILE A 131 9.90 -5.37 9.39
N ASN A 132 10.02 -5.86 8.15
CA ASN A 132 10.93 -5.36 7.12
C ASN A 132 12.45 -5.51 7.44
N GLY A 133 12.81 -6.13 8.55
CA GLY A 133 14.21 -6.24 8.98
C GLY A 133 15.03 -7.29 8.21
N LYS A 134 14.39 -8.29 7.62
CA LYS A 134 15.06 -9.35 6.85
C LYS A 134 14.88 -9.13 5.36
N ARG A 135 15.96 -9.35 4.59
CA ARG A 135 15.84 -9.44 3.13
C ARG A 135 14.98 -10.66 2.78
N PHE A 136 14.10 -10.48 1.83
CA PHE A 136 13.27 -11.55 1.31
C PHE A 136 13.75 -11.86 -0.11
N ASP A 137 14.31 -13.03 -0.27
CA ASP A 137 14.68 -13.52 -1.60
C ASP A 137 13.57 -14.46 -2.07
N LEU A 138 13.03 -14.17 -3.26
CA LEU A 138 12.02 -15.03 -3.87
C LEU A 138 12.68 -16.31 -4.37
N ASP A 139 12.13 -17.45 -3.97
CA ASP A 139 12.54 -18.73 -4.53
C ASP A 139 11.89 -18.91 -5.91
N THR A 140 12.70 -18.77 -6.95
CA THR A 140 12.26 -18.95 -8.34
C THR A 140 12.50 -20.37 -8.86
N THR A 141 13.09 -21.26 -8.07
CA THR A 141 13.44 -22.63 -8.50
C THR A 141 12.21 -23.51 -8.70
N GLN A 142 11.10 -23.18 -8.05
CA GLN A 142 9.83 -23.89 -8.18
C GLN A 142 8.97 -23.40 -9.36
N PHE A 143 9.43 -22.38 -10.06
CA PHE A 143 8.70 -21.88 -11.24
C PHE A 143 8.79 -22.90 -12.38
N LYS A 144 7.64 -23.41 -12.79
CA LYS A 144 7.47 -24.21 -14.00
C LYS A 144 6.85 -23.31 -15.07
N ALA A 145 7.56 -23.09 -16.18
CA ALA A 145 6.99 -22.34 -17.30
C ALA A 145 5.74 -23.05 -17.82
N PRO A 146 4.65 -22.32 -18.11
CA PRO A 146 3.52 -22.94 -18.79
C PRO A 146 3.98 -23.52 -20.15
N PRO A 147 3.42 -24.66 -20.58
CA PRO A 147 3.76 -25.22 -21.87
C PRO A 147 3.46 -24.23 -23.00
N ALA A 148 4.38 -24.11 -23.95
CA ALA A 148 4.14 -23.30 -25.15
C ALA A 148 3.18 -24.01 -26.12
N PRO A 149 2.52 -23.28 -27.04
CA PRO A 149 1.70 -23.91 -28.07
C PRO A 149 2.54 -24.92 -28.89
N GLY A 150 2.16 -26.21 -28.85
CA GLY A 150 2.88 -27.31 -29.50
C GLY A 150 3.75 -28.14 -28.56
N ASP A 151 3.92 -27.74 -27.31
CA ASP A 151 4.61 -28.57 -26.32
C ASP A 151 3.76 -29.80 -25.95
N GLN A 152 4.42 -30.96 -25.90
CA GLN A 152 3.78 -32.17 -25.40
C GLN A 152 3.71 -32.11 -23.87
N ILE A 153 2.48 -32.13 -23.32
CA ILE A 153 2.27 -32.25 -21.88
C ILE A 153 2.62 -33.68 -21.48
N GLY A 154 3.68 -33.84 -20.69
CA GLY A 154 4.01 -35.13 -20.09
C GLY A 154 2.91 -35.56 -19.13
N PHE A 155 2.46 -36.81 -19.21
CA PHE A 155 1.63 -37.42 -18.17
C PHE A 155 2.56 -37.90 -17.06
N ASP A 156 2.50 -37.28 -15.87
CA ASP A 156 3.10 -37.86 -14.66
C ASP A 156 2.16 -39.00 -14.21
N PHE A 157 2.59 -40.23 -14.41
CA PHE A 157 1.95 -41.40 -13.81
C PHE A 157 2.71 -41.71 -12.52
N ASP A 158 2.22 -41.17 -11.36
CA ASP A 158 2.57 -41.65 -10.02
C ASP A 158 1.61 -42.77 -9.60
#